data_4c3783f6ace5720194d95cc854cd0266
#
_entry.id   4c3783f6ace5720194d95cc854cd0266
#
_cell.length_a   1.000
_cell.length_b   1.000
_cell.length_c   1.000
_cell.angle_alpha   90.00
_cell.angle_beta   90.00
_cell.angle_gamma   90.00
#
_symmetry.space_group_name_H-M   'P 1'
#
loop_
_entity.id
_entity.type
_entity.pdbx_description
1 polymer ?
#
loop_
_entity_poly.entity_id
_entity_poly.type
_entity_poly.pdbx_seq_one_letter_code
_entity_poly.pdbx_strand_id
1 'polypeptide(L)' 'MKGKLVKQFKEMGFRKIEGRKVELYSLYDLCGFLKRLNKGEKLN' A
#
# COMPACT_ATOMS: atom_id res chain seq x y z
N MET A 1 -1.43 11.32 5.55
CA MET A 1 -1.03 10.63 6.78
C MET A 1 -1.11 9.13 6.59
N LYS A 2 -0.23 8.40 7.27
CA LYS A 2 -0.10 6.96 7.09
C LYS A 2 -1.38 6.19 7.34
N GLY A 3 -2.12 6.56 8.40
CA GLY A 3 -3.35 5.85 8.73
C GLY A 3 -4.39 5.83 7.62
N LYS A 4 -4.52 6.92 6.89
CA LYS A 4 -5.44 6.98 5.75
C LYS A 4 -5.00 6.06 4.62
N LEU A 5 -3.70 6.05 4.32
CA LEU A 5 -3.17 5.20 3.26
C LEU A 5 -3.30 3.72 3.62
N VAL A 6 -3.01 3.37 4.86
CA VAL A 6 -3.19 1.98 5.33
C VAL A 6 -4.63 1.55 5.14
N LYS A 7 -5.58 2.39 5.53
CA LYS A 7 -6.99 2.10 5.36
C LYS A 7 -7.34 1.93 3.88
N GLN A 8 -6.86 2.82 3.02
CA GLN A 8 -7.11 2.72 1.59
C GLN A 8 -6.60 1.41 1.00
N PHE A 9 -5.38 1.00 1.37
CA PHE A 9 -4.84 -0.26 0.89
C PHE A 9 -5.69 -1.45 1.34
N LYS A 10 -6.14 -1.44 2.58
CA LYS A 10 -7.01 -2.51 3.09
C LYS A 10 -8.35 -2.54 2.35
N GLU A 11 -8.91 -1.38 2.05
CA GLU A 11 -10.17 -1.30 1.29
C GLU A 11 -10.01 -1.82 -0.14
N MET A 12 -8.82 -1.69 -0.69
CA MET A 12 -8.51 -2.25 -2.01
C MET A 12 -8.15 -3.73 -1.96
N GLY A 13 -8.13 -4.34 -0.78
CA GLY A 13 -7.79 -5.74 -0.62
C GLY A 13 -6.33 -6.01 -0.33
N PHE A 14 -5.53 -4.98 -0.10
CA PHE A 14 -4.10 -5.15 0.17
C PHE A 14 -3.84 -5.10 1.67
N ARG A 15 -3.87 -6.25 2.31
CA ARG A 15 -3.49 -6.36 3.73
C ARG A 15 -1.99 -6.51 3.89
N LYS A 16 -1.36 -7.17 2.91
CA LYS A 16 0.08 -7.38 2.86
C LYS A 16 0.59 -7.04 1.47
N ILE A 17 1.80 -6.54 1.41
CA ILE A 17 2.49 -6.27 0.17
C ILE A 17 3.86 -6.93 0.26
N GLU A 18 4.16 -7.82 -0.68
CA GLU A 18 5.42 -8.56 -0.72
C GLU A 18 5.68 -9.31 0.60
N GLY A 19 4.63 -9.86 1.19
CA GLY A 19 4.74 -10.66 2.41
C GLY A 19 4.81 -9.86 3.70
N ARG A 20 4.76 -8.53 3.64
CA ARG A 20 4.82 -7.67 4.81
C ARG A 20 3.50 -6.91 4.98
N LYS A 21 3.02 -6.84 6.21
CA LYS A 21 1.78 -6.11 6.50
C LYS A 21 1.92 -4.65 6.11
N VAL A 22 0.85 -4.07 5.52
CA VAL A 22 0.89 -2.68 5.07
C VAL A 22 1.17 -1.72 6.21
N GLU A 23 0.73 -2.03 7.43
CA GLU A 23 0.98 -1.19 8.61
C GLU A 23 2.46 -1.05 8.94
N LEU A 24 3.29 -1.99 8.48
CA LEU A 24 4.73 -1.99 8.78
C LEU A 24 5.53 -1.12 7.81
N TYR A 25 4.92 -0.68 6.73
CA TYR A 25 5.59 0.20 5.77
C TYR A 25 5.49 1.65 6.21
N SER A 26 6.49 2.45 5.83
CA SER A 26 6.47 3.89 6.08
C SER A 26 5.49 4.58 5.14
N LEU A 27 5.12 5.81 5.48
CA LEU A 27 4.29 6.62 4.59
C LEU A 27 4.92 6.76 3.20
N TYR A 28 6.23 6.95 3.18
CA TYR A 28 6.98 7.08 1.92
C TYR A 28 6.82 5.83 1.05
N ASP A 29 6.97 4.66 1.67
CA ASP A 29 6.83 3.39 0.95
C ASP A 29 5.41 3.21 0.41
N LEU A 30 4.41 3.53 1.23
CA LEU A 30 3.01 3.38 0.81
C LEU A 30 2.69 4.32 -0.35
N CYS A 31 3.20 5.53 -0.33
CA CYS A 31 3.02 6.46 -1.45
C CYS A 31 3.64 5.91 -2.74
N GLY A 32 4.81 5.29 -2.63
CA GLY A 32 5.44 4.64 -3.78
C GLY A 32 4.61 3.51 -4.36
N PHE A 33 4.06 2.66 -3.49
CA PHE A 33 3.17 1.58 -3.94
C PHE A 33 1.91 2.12 -4.61
N LEU A 34 1.34 3.19 -4.07
CA LEU A 34 0.15 3.79 -4.65
C LEU A 34 0.42 4.30 -6.06
N LYS A 35 1.59 4.92 -6.28
CA LYS A 35 1.98 5.35 -7.62
C LYS A 35 2.09 4.18 -8.58
N ARG A 36 2.64 3.06 -8.13
CA ARG A 36 2.74 1.85 -8.95
C ARG A 36 1.36 1.33 -9.33
N LEU A 37 0.43 1.33 -8.39
CA LEU A 37 -0.95 0.92 -8.68
C LEU A 37 -1.60 1.82 -9.71
N ASN A 38 -1.36 3.13 -9.62
CA ASN A 38 -1.89 4.08 -10.59
C ASN A 38 -1.36 3.85 -12.00
N LYS A 39 -0.18 3.25 -12.11
CA LYS A 39 0.40 2.88 -13.40
C LYS A 39 -0.11 1.54 -13.92
N GLY A 40 -0.98 0.88 -13.16
CA GLY A 40 -1.50 -0.42 -13.55
C GLY A 40 -0.65 -1.60 -13.12
N GLU A 41 0.35 -1.39 -12.29
CA GLU A 41 1.20 -2.47 -11.78
C GLU A 41 0.51 -3.22 -10.66
N LYS A 42 0.83 -4.50 -10.54
CA LYS A 42 0.35 -5.32 -9.42
C LYS A 42 1.38 -5.33 -8.31
N LEU A 43 0.92 -5.26 -7.07
CA LEU A 43 1.81 -5.27 -5.90
C LEU A 43 1.99 -6.67 -5.32
N ASN A 44 1.22 -7.62 -5.75
CA ASN A 44 1.32 -9.01 -5.30
C ASN A 44 1.49 -9.92 -6.49
#